data_daabbac49b733bdac83edc3af84e2e59
#
_entry.id   daabbac49b733bdac83edc3af84e2e59
#
_cell.length_a   1.000
_cell.length_b   1.000
_cell.length_c   1.000
_cell.angle_alpha   90.00
_cell.angle_beta   90.00
_cell.angle_gamma   90.00
#
_symmetry.space_group_name_H-M   'P 1'
#
loop_
_entity.id
_entity.type
_entity.pdbx_description
1 polymer ?
#
loop_
_entity_poly.entity_id
_entity_poly.type
_entity_poly.pdbx_seq_one_letter_code
_entity_poly.pdbx_strand_id
1 'polypeptide(L)'
;MQNLYPLVQTALCETNPIKKAALTLDIYAQFVSDSLQIDQSETVVDIPIAGRPEKPILVAVNQVEKRKLTTPEGYAAMLHAICHIEFNAINLALDAAYRFRTLPEQFTADWLRIAKEEAEHFTLMRARLLAHHFDYGDFSAHGHLWDMAYKTAFDPLLRMALVPRVLEARGLDVTPAIRAKVEQRGDLATCEVLDIIYRDEVGHVQIGNHWYRYLCEQRGLEPMALFRELLRRYDMFIFRGYVNLEARERAGFSSFEMQMLENFEQSFQSNKAA
;
A
#
# COMPACT_ATOMS: atom_id res chain seq x y z
N MET A 1 -16.56 -15.80 -21.95
CA MET A 1 -15.58 -15.43 -20.92
C MET A 1 -16.30 -14.60 -19.86
N GLN A 2 -15.89 -14.71 -18.62
CA GLN A 2 -16.46 -13.94 -17.51
C GLN A 2 -15.84 -12.52 -17.51
N ASN A 3 -16.64 -11.50 -17.14
CA ASN A 3 -16.12 -10.14 -17.06
C ASN A 3 -15.22 -9.96 -15.83
N LEU A 4 -14.07 -9.30 -16.01
CA LEU A 4 -13.06 -9.03 -14.98
C LEU A 4 -13.61 -8.21 -13.80
N TYR A 5 -14.30 -7.10 -14.09
CA TYR A 5 -14.64 -6.12 -13.05
C TYR A 5 -15.61 -6.59 -11.97
N PRO A 6 -16.65 -7.41 -12.25
CA PRO A 6 -17.45 -8.03 -11.21
C PRO A 6 -16.65 -8.98 -10.29
N LEU A 7 -15.63 -9.66 -10.82
CA LEU A 7 -14.76 -10.51 -10.01
C LEU A 7 -13.89 -9.67 -9.07
N VAL A 8 -13.29 -8.59 -9.60
CA VAL A 8 -12.49 -7.63 -8.81
C VAL A 8 -13.34 -7.00 -7.72
N GLN A 9 -14.59 -6.60 -8.02
CA GLN A 9 -15.54 -6.09 -7.04
C GLN A 9 -15.84 -7.14 -5.96
N THR A 10 -16.06 -8.38 -6.35
CA THR A 10 -16.33 -9.49 -5.41
C THR A 10 -15.15 -9.68 -4.46
N ALA A 11 -13.91 -9.70 -4.97
CA ALA A 11 -12.72 -9.81 -4.15
C ALA A 11 -12.55 -8.59 -3.22
N LEU A 12 -12.79 -7.37 -3.73
CA LEU A 12 -12.72 -6.14 -2.93
C LEU A 12 -13.73 -6.14 -1.78
N CYS A 13 -14.94 -6.69 -1.99
CA CYS A 13 -16.00 -6.78 -1.00
C CYS A 13 -15.93 -8.03 -0.10
N GLU A 14 -15.04 -9.01 -0.39
CA GLU A 14 -14.87 -10.20 0.45
C GLU A 14 -14.37 -9.81 1.85
N THR A 15 -15.04 -10.33 2.88
CA THR A 15 -14.73 -10.00 4.28
C THR A 15 -13.74 -10.96 4.93
N ASN A 16 -13.66 -12.19 4.43
CA ASN A 16 -12.67 -13.15 4.93
C ASN A 16 -11.30 -12.87 4.30
N PRO A 17 -10.26 -12.55 5.08
CA PRO A 17 -8.97 -12.12 4.55
C PRO A 17 -8.25 -13.20 3.75
N ILE A 18 -8.38 -14.47 4.13
CA ILE A 18 -7.76 -15.61 3.42
C ILE A 18 -8.46 -15.81 2.07
N LYS A 19 -9.80 -15.74 2.08
CA LYS A 19 -10.59 -15.85 0.87
C LYS A 19 -10.35 -14.70 -0.09
N LYS A 20 -10.23 -13.48 0.43
CA LYS A 20 -9.87 -12.30 -0.37
C LYS A 20 -8.52 -12.50 -1.07
N ALA A 21 -7.49 -12.90 -0.34
CA ALA A 21 -6.18 -13.18 -0.93
C ALA A 21 -6.27 -14.27 -2.01
N ALA A 22 -6.95 -15.38 -1.74
CA ALA A 22 -7.13 -16.46 -2.71
C ALA A 22 -7.87 -16.01 -3.97
N LEU A 23 -8.97 -15.25 -3.84
CA LEU A 23 -9.70 -14.68 -4.97
C LEU A 23 -8.84 -13.73 -5.80
N THR A 24 -8.03 -12.91 -5.15
CA THR A 24 -7.13 -11.96 -5.82
C THR A 24 -6.08 -12.69 -6.66
N LEU A 25 -5.48 -13.76 -6.12
CA LEU A 25 -4.53 -14.60 -6.84
C LEU A 25 -5.17 -15.29 -8.05
N ASP A 26 -6.38 -15.82 -7.87
CA ASP A 26 -7.14 -16.50 -8.94
C ASP A 26 -7.53 -15.53 -10.06
N ILE A 27 -8.02 -14.34 -9.72
CA ILE A 27 -8.34 -13.28 -10.71
C ILE A 27 -7.11 -12.93 -11.53
N TYR A 28 -5.96 -12.74 -10.91
CA TYR A 28 -4.73 -12.43 -11.62
C TYR A 28 -4.29 -13.58 -12.54
N ALA A 29 -4.36 -14.82 -12.08
CA ALA A 29 -4.04 -16.00 -12.90
C ALA A 29 -4.96 -16.12 -14.12
N GLN A 30 -6.26 -15.87 -13.96
CA GLN A 30 -7.22 -15.86 -15.06
C GLN A 30 -6.99 -14.69 -16.01
N PHE A 31 -6.61 -13.51 -15.49
CA PHE A 31 -6.31 -12.33 -16.29
C PHE A 31 -5.09 -12.56 -17.20
N VAL A 32 -3.97 -13.04 -16.68
CA VAL A 32 -2.76 -13.27 -17.47
C VAL A 32 -2.85 -14.46 -18.43
N SER A 33 -3.84 -15.35 -18.25
CA SER A 33 -4.15 -16.43 -19.19
C SER A 33 -5.18 -16.06 -20.24
N ASP A 34 -5.51 -14.77 -20.38
CA ASP A 34 -6.55 -14.26 -21.32
C ASP A 34 -7.92 -14.98 -21.17
N SER A 35 -8.22 -15.46 -19.95
CA SER A 35 -9.47 -16.19 -19.68
C SER A 35 -10.63 -15.26 -19.28
N LEU A 36 -10.37 -13.97 -19.09
CA LEU A 36 -11.33 -12.96 -18.71
C LEU A 36 -11.59 -11.96 -19.86
N GLN A 37 -12.81 -11.43 -19.88
CA GLN A 37 -13.17 -10.32 -20.75
C GLN A 37 -13.03 -9.00 -20.00
N ILE A 38 -12.50 -7.97 -20.64
CA ILE A 38 -12.48 -6.61 -20.12
C ILE A 38 -13.66 -5.85 -20.73
N ASP A 39 -14.75 -5.77 -19.97
CA ASP A 39 -15.94 -5.02 -20.36
C ASP A 39 -16.19 -3.88 -19.38
N GLN A 40 -16.07 -2.65 -19.87
CA GLN A 40 -16.24 -1.42 -19.11
C GLN A 40 -17.67 -0.85 -19.17
N SER A 41 -18.61 -1.56 -19.79
CA SER A 41 -19.99 -1.08 -20.02
C SER A 41 -20.80 -0.88 -18.74
N GLU A 42 -20.46 -1.63 -17.68
CA GLU A 42 -21.13 -1.50 -16.39
C GLU A 42 -20.65 -0.28 -15.60
N THR A 43 -21.58 0.38 -14.93
CA THR A 43 -21.25 1.52 -14.05
C THR A 43 -20.42 1.07 -12.85
N VAL A 44 -19.41 1.86 -12.50
CA VAL A 44 -18.63 1.67 -11.27
C VAL A 44 -19.53 1.90 -10.07
N VAL A 45 -19.69 0.89 -9.22
CA VAL A 45 -20.40 1.01 -7.95
C VAL A 45 -19.47 1.67 -6.93
N ASP A 46 -19.97 2.66 -6.19
CA ASP A 46 -19.19 3.26 -5.12
C ASP A 46 -19.07 2.29 -3.94
N ILE A 47 -17.84 2.12 -3.45
CA ILE A 47 -17.52 1.22 -2.33
C ILE A 47 -16.85 2.07 -1.24
N PRO A 48 -17.63 2.62 -0.31
CA PRO A 48 -17.08 3.46 0.76
C PRO A 48 -16.30 2.66 1.80
N ILE A 49 -16.59 1.37 1.93
CA ILE A 49 -15.91 0.46 2.87
C ILE A 49 -15.55 -0.82 2.11
N ALA A 50 -14.25 -1.11 1.98
CA ALA A 50 -13.80 -2.40 1.46
C ALA A 50 -14.21 -3.54 2.41
N GLY A 51 -14.40 -4.72 1.84
CA GLY A 51 -14.65 -5.92 2.64
C GLY A 51 -13.50 -6.16 3.62
N ARG A 52 -13.83 -6.33 4.90
CA ARG A 52 -12.87 -6.64 5.95
C ARG A 52 -13.52 -7.50 7.03
N PRO A 53 -12.74 -8.30 7.78
CA PRO A 53 -13.25 -9.04 8.91
C PRO A 53 -13.66 -8.09 10.07
N GLU A 54 -14.42 -8.61 11.02
CA GLU A 54 -14.77 -7.86 12.24
C GLU A 54 -13.53 -7.49 13.06
N LYS A 55 -12.53 -8.34 13.07
CA LYS A 55 -11.20 -8.11 13.67
C LYS A 55 -10.15 -8.01 12.56
N PRO A 56 -9.18 -7.10 12.67
CA PRO A 56 -8.84 -6.24 13.82
C PRO A 56 -9.89 -5.15 14.09
N ILE A 57 -10.05 -4.82 15.37
CA ILE A 57 -10.81 -3.63 15.75
C ILE A 57 -10.03 -2.40 15.29
N LEU A 58 -10.70 -1.55 14.50
CA LEU A 58 -10.10 -0.31 14.03
C LEU A 58 -10.28 0.80 15.08
N VAL A 59 -9.17 1.45 15.39
CA VAL A 59 -9.09 2.57 16.32
C VAL A 59 -8.39 3.77 15.65
N ALA A 60 -8.44 4.94 16.24
CA ALA A 60 -7.67 6.08 15.77
C ALA A 60 -6.16 5.79 15.85
N VAL A 61 -5.36 6.36 14.93
CA VAL A 61 -3.91 6.11 14.84
C VAL A 61 -3.18 6.30 16.18
N ASN A 62 -3.58 7.32 16.95
CA ASN A 62 -2.99 7.62 18.27
C ASN A 62 -3.49 6.71 19.41
N GLN A 63 -4.50 5.88 19.15
CA GLN A 63 -5.07 4.91 20.11
C GLN A 63 -4.54 3.49 19.87
N VAL A 64 -3.76 3.25 18.81
CA VAL A 64 -3.08 1.96 18.62
C VAL A 64 -2.09 1.77 19.75
N GLU A 65 -2.23 0.66 20.47
CA GLU A 65 -1.42 0.38 21.66
C GLU A 65 0.06 0.20 21.29
N LYS A 66 0.91 0.97 21.97
CA LYS A 66 2.37 0.86 21.83
C LYS A 66 2.91 -0.21 22.74
N ARG A 67 3.56 -1.22 22.18
CA ARG A 67 4.15 -2.35 22.93
C ARG A 67 5.66 -2.39 22.75
N LYS A 68 6.37 -2.95 23.74
CA LYS A 68 7.82 -3.12 23.67
C LYS A 68 8.15 -4.29 22.74
N LEU A 69 8.97 -4.06 21.73
CA LEU A 69 9.40 -5.12 20.80
C LEU A 69 10.17 -6.26 21.46
N THR A 70 10.64 -6.08 22.70
CA THR A 70 11.36 -7.10 23.45
C THR A 70 10.43 -8.19 24.00
N THR A 71 9.13 -7.94 24.09
CA THR A 71 8.14 -8.95 24.50
C THR A 71 7.60 -9.74 23.30
N PRO A 72 7.16 -11.02 23.48
CA PRO A 72 6.52 -11.78 22.42
C PRO A 72 5.31 -11.06 21.78
N GLU A 73 4.42 -10.52 22.64
CA GLU A 73 3.22 -9.81 22.20
C GLU A 73 3.56 -8.51 21.44
N GLY A 74 4.58 -7.78 21.91
CA GLY A 74 5.00 -6.54 21.24
C GLY A 74 5.64 -6.81 19.88
N TYR A 75 6.38 -7.91 19.76
CA TYR A 75 6.91 -8.37 18.48
C TYR A 75 5.79 -8.81 17.54
N ALA A 76 4.87 -9.64 18.01
CA ALA A 76 3.72 -10.09 17.23
C ALA A 76 2.83 -8.91 16.81
N ALA A 77 2.63 -7.90 17.66
CA ALA A 77 1.89 -6.69 17.32
C ALA A 77 2.56 -5.88 16.18
N MET A 78 3.90 -5.87 16.12
CA MET A 78 4.63 -5.28 14.99
C MET A 78 4.40 -6.09 13.70
N LEU A 79 4.50 -7.41 13.74
CA LEU A 79 4.22 -8.26 12.58
C LEU A 79 2.76 -8.12 12.12
N HIS A 80 1.83 -8.04 13.07
CA HIS A 80 0.41 -7.81 12.80
C HIS A 80 0.17 -6.46 12.11
N ALA A 81 0.87 -5.41 12.54
CA ALA A 81 0.74 -4.09 11.90
C ALA A 81 1.19 -4.13 10.43
N ILE A 82 2.28 -4.85 10.12
CA ILE A 82 2.71 -5.06 8.72
C ILE A 82 1.65 -5.89 7.99
N CYS A 83 1.23 -7.02 8.53
CA CYS A 83 0.19 -7.85 7.93
C CYS A 83 -1.11 -7.07 7.64
N HIS A 84 -1.46 -6.09 8.48
CA HIS A 84 -2.61 -5.21 8.27
C HIS A 84 -2.38 -4.19 7.15
N ILE A 85 -1.16 -3.71 6.98
CA ILE A 85 -0.78 -2.87 5.83
C ILE A 85 -0.97 -3.66 4.54
N GLU A 86 -0.41 -4.87 4.43
CA GLU A 86 -0.53 -5.73 3.25
C GLU A 86 -2.00 -6.08 2.93
N PHE A 87 -2.79 -6.40 3.96
CA PHE A 87 -4.23 -6.62 3.77
C PHE A 87 -4.95 -5.40 3.18
N ASN A 88 -4.63 -4.19 3.65
CA ASN A 88 -5.19 -2.98 3.08
C ASN A 88 -4.66 -2.70 1.68
N ALA A 89 -3.39 -2.97 1.41
CA ALA A 89 -2.78 -2.79 0.09
C ALA A 89 -3.46 -3.66 -0.98
N ILE A 90 -3.91 -4.89 -0.64
CA ILE A 90 -4.81 -5.67 -1.52
C ILE A 90 -6.06 -4.84 -1.89
N ASN A 91 -6.71 -4.23 -0.90
CA ASN A 91 -7.92 -3.44 -1.15
C ASN A 91 -7.61 -2.20 -1.99
N LEU A 92 -6.49 -1.50 -1.74
CA LEU A 92 -6.07 -0.32 -2.49
C LEU A 92 -5.86 -0.65 -3.97
N ALA A 93 -5.18 -1.75 -4.24
CA ALA A 93 -4.86 -2.18 -5.59
C ALA A 93 -6.10 -2.67 -6.35
N LEU A 94 -6.95 -3.49 -5.71
CA LEU A 94 -8.23 -3.91 -6.29
C LEU A 94 -9.16 -2.73 -6.57
N ASP A 95 -9.25 -1.76 -5.64
CA ASP A 95 -10.06 -0.54 -5.84
C ASP A 95 -9.53 0.30 -7.00
N ALA A 96 -8.21 0.46 -7.14
CA ALA A 96 -7.62 1.21 -8.24
C ALA A 96 -7.96 0.56 -9.60
N ALA A 97 -7.77 -0.75 -9.75
CA ALA A 97 -8.12 -1.49 -10.95
C ALA A 97 -9.64 -1.42 -11.26
N TYR A 98 -10.49 -1.55 -10.24
CA TYR A 98 -11.94 -1.53 -10.39
C TYR A 98 -12.46 -0.12 -10.70
N ARG A 99 -12.04 0.87 -9.95
CA ARG A 99 -12.59 2.24 -9.95
C ARG A 99 -12.17 3.03 -11.18
N PHE A 100 -10.90 2.93 -11.56
CA PHE A 100 -10.31 3.74 -12.64
C PHE A 100 -10.21 2.99 -13.97
N ARG A 101 -11.17 2.10 -14.22
CA ARG A 101 -11.23 1.22 -15.41
C ARG A 101 -11.30 1.97 -16.75
N THR A 102 -11.57 3.28 -16.76
CA THR A 102 -11.55 4.12 -17.96
C THR A 102 -10.15 4.55 -18.39
N LEU A 103 -9.13 4.29 -17.56
CA LEU A 103 -7.73 4.47 -17.92
C LEU A 103 -7.28 3.35 -18.89
N PRO A 104 -6.11 3.50 -19.55
CA PRO A 104 -5.58 2.45 -20.41
C PRO A 104 -5.56 1.08 -19.72
N GLU A 105 -5.77 0.02 -20.49
CA GLU A 105 -5.80 -1.36 -19.98
C GLU A 105 -4.54 -1.73 -19.17
N GLN A 106 -3.39 -1.17 -19.54
CA GLN A 106 -2.15 -1.33 -18.79
C GLN A 106 -2.27 -0.86 -17.33
N PHE A 107 -3.08 0.16 -17.05
CA PHE A 107 -3.36 0.58 -15.66
C PHE A 107 -4.01 -0.55 -14.87
N THR A 108 -5.05 -1.18 -15.45
CA THR A 108 -5.71 -2.33 -14.82
C THR A 108 -4.74 -3.49 -14.61
N ALA A 109 -3.93 -3.81 -15.63
CA ALA A 109 -2.92 -4.88 -15.55
C ALA A 109 -1.89 -4.63 -14.43
N ASP A 110 -1.38 -3.40 -14.34
CA ASP A 110 -0.40 -3.02 -13.31
C ASP A 110 -0.99 -3.15 -11.90
N TRP A 111 -2.22 -2.65 -11.68
CA TRP A 111 -2.84 -2.72 -10.36
C TRP A 111 -3.32 -4.13 -10.00
N LEU A 112 -3.68 -4.97 -10.94
CA LEU A 112 -3.95 -6.38 -10.68
C LEU A 112 -2.68 -7.14 -10.30
N ARG A 113 -1.54 -6.82 -10.92
CA ARG A 113 -0.24 -7.38 -10.53
C ARG A 113 0.12 -6.98 -9.11
N ILE A 114 -0.02 -5.69 -8.75
CA ILE A 114 0.19 -5.22 -7.37
C ILE A 114 -0.75 -5.96 -6.41
N ALA A 115 -2.05 -6.05 -6.72
CA ALA A 115 -3.02 -6.76 -5.86
C ALA A 115 -2.61 -8.22 -5.60
N LYS A 116 -2.07 -8.90 -6.62
CA LYS A 116 -1.54 -10.27 -6.51
C LYS A 116 -0.33 -10.31 -5.58
N GLU A 117 0.63 -9.41 -5.73
CA GLU A 117 1.84 -9.35 -4.91
C GLU A 117 1.47 -9.03 -3.45
N GLU A 118 0.53 -8.11 -3.20
CA GLU A 118 0.02 -7.80 -1.86
C GLU A 118 -0.74 -8.97 -1.20
N ALA A 119 -1.46 -9.77 -1.99
CA ALA A 119 -2.09 -10.99 -1.48
C ALA A 119 -1.06 -12.05 -1.06
N GLU A 120 0.05 -12.14 -1.77
CA GLU A 120 1.20 -12.98 -1.38
C GLU A 120 1.87 -12.44 -0.12
N HIS A 121 2.15 -11.13 -0.03
CA HIS A 121 2.74 -10.47 1.13
C HIS A 121 1.89 -10.70 2.39
N PHE A 122 0.57 -10.47 2.29
CA PHE A 122 -0.36 -10.74 3.38
C PHE A 122 -0.27 -12.21 3.85
N THR A 123 -0.25 -13.15 2.92
CA THR A 123 -0.20 -14.58 3.22
C THR A 123 1.10 -14.95 3.92
N LEU A 124 2.24 -14.43 3.44
CA LEU A 124 3.56 -14.63 4.03
C LEU A 124 3.64 -14.02 5.44
N MET A 125 3.20 -12.77 5.62
CA MET A 125 3.23 -12.11 6.93
C MET A 125 2.29 -12.79 7.93
N ARG A 126 1.11 -13.23 7.50
CA ARG A 126 0.21 -14.01 8.37
C ARG A 126 0.85 -15.34 8.79
N ALA A 127 1.57 -16.02 7.90
CA ALA A 127 2.30 -17.24 8.26
C ALA A 127 3.36 -16.96 9.34
N ARG A 128 4.02 -15.80 9.31
CA ARG A 128 4.94 -15.38 10.39
C ARG A 128 4.21 -15.12 11.71
N LEU A 129 3.04 -14.46 11.68
CA LEU A 129 2.21 -14.31 12.87
C LEU A 129 1.84 -15.65 13.52
N LEU A 130 1.37 -16.61 12.72
CA LEU A 130 1.01 -17.95 13.17
C LEU A 130 2.20 -18.69 13.80
N ALA A 131 3.41 -18.53 13.24
CA ALA A 131 4.63 -19.09 13.79
C ALA A 131 4.99 -18.51 15.17
N HIS A 132 4.50 -17.32 15.48
CA HIS A 132 4.62 -16.68 16.80
C HIS A 132 3.37 -16.87 17.69
N HIS A 133 2.46 -17.79 17.34
CA HIS A 133 1.23 -18.13 18.08
C HIS A 133 0.17 -17.02 18.13
N PHE A 134 0.16 -16.11 17.13
CA PHE A 134 -0.84 -15.07 16.94
C PHE A 134 -1.43 -15.16 15.54
N ASP A 135 -2.59 -14.53 15.31
CA ASP A 135 -3.18 -14.45 13.99
C ASP A 135 -3.60 -13.01 13.64
N TYR A 136 -3.91 -12.81 12.38
CA TYR A 136 -4.46 -11.54 11.89
C TYR A 136 -5.82 -11.27 12.54
N GLY A 137 -5.90 -10.13 13.24
CA GLY A 137 -7.06 -9.73 14.03
C GLY A 137 -6.84 -9.74 15.55
N ASP A 138 -5.74 -10.30 16.05
CA ASP A 138 -5.46 -10.38 17.49
C ASP A 138 -5.10 -9.04 18.14
N PHE A 139 -4.65 -8.07 17.35
CA PHE A 139 -4.31 -6.72 17.81
C PHE A 139 -5.19 -5.68 17.13
N SER A 140 -5.38 -4.51 17.75
CA SER A 140 -6.05 -3.37 17.13
C SER A 140 -5.19 -2.77 15.99
N ALA A 141 -5.85 -2.13 15.03
CA ALA A 141 -5.22 -1.49 13.89
C ALA A 141 -5.92 -0.16 13.55
N HIS A 142 -5.54 0.52 12.47
CA HIS A 142 -6.20 1.75 12.03
C HIS A 142 -6.53 1.69 10.53
N GLY A 143 -7.60 2.41 10.11
CA GLY A 143 -8.10 2.39 8.74
C GLY A 143 -7.50 3.44 7.80
N HIS A 144 -6.44 4.14 8.19
CA HIS A 144 -5.94 5.34 7.51
C HIS A 144 -5.64 5.14 6.01
N LEU A 145 -5.14 3.96 5.62
CA LEU A 145 -4.86 3.66 4.21
C LEU A 145 -6.14 3.69 3.36
N TRP A 146 -7.18 2.98 3.83
CA TRP A 146 -8.46 2.96 3.13
C TRP A 146 -9.16 4.33 3.16
N ASP A 147 -9.08 5.05 4.27
CA ASP A 147 -9.66 6.40 4.39
C ASP A 147 -9.09 7.34 3.34
N MET A 148 -7.76 7.28 3.07
CA MET A 148 -7.14 8.09 2.04
C MET A 148 -7.53 7.61 0.64
N ALA A 149 -7.63 6.31 0.42
CA ALA A 149 -8.10 5.76 -0.84
C ALA A 149 -9.52 6.24 -1.16
N TYR A 150 -10.42 6.19 -0.20
CA TYR A 150 -11.78 6.68 -0.39
C TYR A 150 -11.85 8.21 -0.58
N LYS A 151 -11.06 8.99 0.16
CA LYS A 151 -10.94 10.44 -0.03
C LYS A 151 -10.46 10.83 -1.43
N THR A 152 -9.74 9.96 -2.12
CA THR A 152 -9.22 10.17 -3.48
C THR A 152 -9.97 9.37 -4.55
N ALA A 153 -11.11 8.75 -4.19
CA ALA A 153 -11.87 7.87 -5.07
C ALA A 153 -12.40 8.53 -6.35
N PHE A 154 -12.57 9.84 -6.33
CA PHE A 154 -13.14 10.62 -7.43
C PHE A 154 -12.12 11.03 -8.49
N ASP A 155 -10.81 10.90 -8.21
CA ASP A 155 -9.77 11.34 -9.15
C ASP A 155 -8.54 10.43 -9.09
N PRO A 156 -8.21 9.69 -10.18
CA PRO A 156 -7.03 8.84 -10.23
C PRO A 156 -5.72 9.60 -10.03
N LEU A 157 -5.63 10.87 -10.45
CA LEU A 157 -4.41 11.66 -10.26
C LEU A 157 -4.12 11.90 -8.77
N LEU A 158 -5.15 12.26 -8.00
CA LEU A 158 -5.02 12.42 -6.55
C LEU A 158 -4.70 11.09 -5.87
N ARG A 159 -5.32 9.99 -6.32
CA ARG A 159 -5.04 8.64 -5.82
C ARG A 159 -3.57 8.29 -6.04
N MET A 160 -3.04 8.47 -7.23
CA MET A 160 -1.64 8.17 -7.56
C MET A 160 -0.67 9.07 -6.80
N ALA A 161 -1.01 10.34 -6.60
CA ALA A 161 -0.18 11.28 -5.85
C ALA A 161 -0.07 10.92 -4.36
N LEU A 162 -1.16 10.52 -3.72
CA LEU A 162 -1.25 10.47 -2.25
C LEU A 162 -1.14 9.05 -1.68
N VAL A 163 -1.58 8.03 -2.40
CA VAL A 163 -1.53 6.65 -1.91
C VAL A 163 -0.17 6.02 -2.23
N PRO A 164 0.20 5.65 -3.48
CA PRO A 164 1.48 4.97 -3.71
C PRO A 164 2.69 5.87 -3.43
N ARG A 165 2.65 7.13 -3.83
CA ARG A 165 3.81 8.03 -3.72
C ARG A 165 4.09 8.56 -2.31
N VAL A 166 3.08 8.55 -1.43
CA VAL A 166 3.23 9.02 -0.04
C VAL A 166 3.08 7.88 0.94
N LEU A 167 1.93 7.20 0.96
CA LEU A 167 1.63 6.22 2.00
C LEU A 167 2.43 4.92 1.80
N GLU A 168 2.42 4.33 0.60
CA GLU A 168 3.17 3.09 0.30
C GLU A 168 4.69 3.38 0.25
N ALA A 169 5.11 4.49 -0.37
CA ALA A 169 6.52 4.88 -0.39
C ALA A 169 7.13 5.04 1.02
N ARG A 170 6.32 5.20 2.07
CA ARG A 170 6.80 5.16 3.45
C ARG A 170 7.34 3.78 3.82
N GLY A 171 6.85 2.71 3.22
CA GLY A 171 7.41 1.37 3.34
C GLY A 171 8.89 1.32 2.96
N LEU A 172 9.28 2.00 1.87
CA LEU A 172 10.69 2.09 1.43
C LEU A 172 11.61 2.72 2.48
N ASP A 173 11.08 3.66 3.28
CA ASP A 173 11.86 4.36 4.31
C ASP A 173 12.01 3.53 5.59
N VAL A 174 10.96 2.80 6.00
CA VAL A 174 10.91 2.19 7.34
C VAL A 174 11.29 0.71 7.36
N THR A 175 11.07 -0.01 6.27
CA THR A 175 11.31 -1.46 6.21
C THR A 175 12.75 -1.86 6.51
N PRO A 176 13.81 -1.15 6.04
CA PRO A 176 15.19 -1.52 6.36
C PRO A 176 15.47 -1.50 7.87
N ALA A 177 14.94 -0.49 8.59
CA ALA A 177 15.13 -0.37 10.03
C ALA A 177 14.31 -1.44 10.81
N ILE A 178 13.14 -1.81 10.31
CA ILE A 178 12.33 -2.90 10.87
C ILE A 178 13.06 -4.23 10.67
N ARG A 179 13.53 -4.50 9.46
CA ARG A 179 14.30 -5.71 9.12
C ARG A 179 15.53 -5.89 10.02
N ALA A 180 16.30 -4.83 10.24
CA ALA A 180 17.46 -4.87 11.13
C ALA A 180 17.09 -5.25 12.57
N LYS A 181 15.95 -4.79 13.09
CA LYS A 181 15.45 -5.18 14.42
C LYS A 181 15.01 -6.64 14.47
N VAL A 182 14.41 -7.14 13.40
CA VAL A 182 14.00 -8.54 13.25
C VAL A 182 15.23 -9.46 13.21
N GLU A 183 16.27 -9.05 12.44
CA GLU A 183 17.55 -9.76 12.35
C GLU A 183 18.28 -9.83 13.70
N GLN A 184 18.32 -8.73 14.46
CA GLN A 184 18.89 -8.70 15.82
C GLN A 184 18.17 -9.65 16.78
N ARG A 185 16.91 -9.98 16.51
CA ARG A 185 16.12 -10.96 17.27
C ARG A 185 16.39 -12.40 16.82
N GLY A 186 17.08 -12.61 15.70
CA GLY A 186 17.39 -13.91 15.11
C GLY A 186 16.25 -14.54 14.29
N ASP A 187 15.19 -13.76 13.97
CA ASP A 187 14.07 -14.26 13.16
C ASP A 187 14.37 -14.10 11.65
N LEU A 188 15.27 -14.93 11.16
CA LEU A 188 15.71 -14.87 9.75
C LEU A 188 14.57 -15.16 8.77
N ALA A 189 13.62 -16.02 9.14
CA ALA A 189 12.47 -16.32 8.27
C ALA A 189 11.56 -15.08 8.09
N THR A 190 11.42 -14.23 9.09
CA THR A 190 10.71 -12.94 8.91
C THR A 190 11.56 -11.94 8.12
N CYS A 191 12.89 -11.95 8.24
CA CYS A 191 13.77 -11.14 7.39
C CYS A 191 13.57 -11.47 5.90
N GLU A 192 13.51 -12.75 5.54
CA GLU A 192 13.27 -13.20 4.15
C GLU A 192 11.95 -12.67 3.60
N VAL A 193 10.88 -12.70 4.40
CA VAL A 193 9.57 -12.15 4.02
C VAL A 193 9.66 -10.63 3.82
N LEU A 194 10.31 -9.90 4.73
CA LEU A 194 10.50 -8.45 4.62
C LEU A 194 11.36 -8.08 3.39
N ASP A 195 12.34 -8.91 3.02
CA ASP A 195 13.16 -8.70 1.84
C ASP A 195 12.34 -8.87 0.54
N ILE A 196 11.39 -9.83 0.51
CA ILE A 196 10.43 -10.00 -0.59
C ILE A 196 9.55 -8.75 -0.71
N ILE A 197 8.87 -8.37 0.37
CA ILE A 197 7.99 -7.20 0.42
C ILE A 197 8.75 -5.95 -0.04
N TYR A 198 9.93 -5.68 0.53
CA TYR A 198 10.72 -4.49 0.19
C TYR A 198 11.12 -4.43 -1.28
N ARG A 199 11.48 -5.57 -1.88
CA ARG A 199 11.81 -5.65 -3.31
C ARG A 199 10.62 -5.26 -4.18
N ASP A 200 9.44 -5.80 -3.87
CA ASP A 200 8.23 -5.61 -4.67
C ASP A 200 7.66 -4.19 -4.47
N GLU A 201 7.75 -3.62 -3.26
CA GLU A 201 7.35 -2.25 -2.93
C GLU A 201 8.05 -1.17 -3.77
N VAL A 202 9.33 -1.39 -4.13
CA VAL A 202 10.03 -0.49 -5.07
C VAL A 202 9.28 -0.44 -6.41
N GLY A 203 8.81 -1.60 -6.89
CA GLY A 203 8.01 -1.71 -8.12
C GLY A 203 6.62 -1.08 -7.99
N HIS A 204 5.94 -1.26 -6.86
CA HIS A 204 4.63 -0.68 -6.60
C HIS A 204 4.67 0.85 -6.63
N VAL A 205 5.63 1.43 -5.92
CA VAL A 205 5.86 2.88 -5.92
C VAL A 205 6.27 3.39 -7.30
N GLN A 206 7.07 2.62 -8.06
CA GLN A 206 7.44 2.96 -9.44
C GLN A 206 6.21 3.04 -10.37
N ILE A 207 5.28 2.09 -10.25
CA ILE A 207 4.00 2.11 -10.97
C ILE A 207 3.18 3.34 -10.59
N GLY A 208 3.07 3.64 -9.30
CA GLY A 208 2.41 4.86 -8.81
C GLY A 208 3.02 6.14 -9.39
N ASN A 209 4.36 6.23 -9.45
CA ASN A 209 5.10 7.33 -10.05
C ASN A 209 4.84 7.44 -11.57
N HIS A 210 4.81 6.32 -12.28
CA HIS A 210 4.52 6.28 -13.71
C HIS A 210 3.12 6.85 -14.00
N TRP A 211 2.10 6.32 -13.33
CA TRP A 211 0.71 6.74 -13.57
C TRP A 211 0.43 8.15 -13.08
N TYR A 212 1.07 8.60 -12.02
CA TYR A 212 1.00 10.00 -11.61
C TYR A 212 1.49 10.94 -12.70
N ARG A 213 2.68 10.68 -13.29
CA ARG A 213 3.24 11.49 -14.37
C ARG A 213 2.39 11.43 -15.62
N TYR A 214 1.95 10.23 -16.00
CA TYR A 214 1.03 10.05 -17.13
C TYR A 214 -0.21 10.93 -16.99
N LEU A 215 -0.86 10.92 -15.84
CA LEU A 215 -2.07 11.72 -15.58
C LEU A 215 -1.78 13.23 -15.53
N CYS A 216 -0.62 13.64 -15.04
CA CYS A 216 -0.18 15.04 -15.12
C CYS A 216 -0.02 15.49 -16.58
N GLU A 217 0.66 14.68 -17.40
CA GLU A 217 0.87 14.95 -18.82
C GLU A 217 -0.45 15.06 -19.58
N GLN A 218 -1.37 14.10 -19.39
CA GLN A 218 -2.70 14.12 -20.01
C GLN A 218 -3.52 15.38 -19.67
N ARG A 219 -3.23 16.00 -18.51
CA ARG A 219 -3.94 17.20 -18.03
C ARG A 219 -3.14 18.49 -18.22
N GLY A 220 -1.95 18.43 -18.81
CA GLY A 220 -1.06 19.60 -18.99
C GLY A 220 -0.60 20.22 -17.66
N LEU A 221 -0.44 19.40 -16.60
CA LEU A 221 -0.05 19.83 -15.26
C LEU A 221 1.44 19.59 -15.01
N GLU A 222 2.10 20.50 -14.29
CA GLU A 222 3.50 20.32 -13.88
C GLU A 222 3.54 19.41 -12.62
N PRO A 223 4.16 18.20 -12.72
CA PRO A 223 4.04 17.19 -11.67
C PRO A 223 4.56 17.65 -10.32
N MET A 224 5.68 18.38 -10.28
CA MET A 224 6.33 18.80 -9.03
C MET A 224 5.54 19.87 -8.29
N ALA A 225 5.05 20.89 -9.01
CA ALA A 225 4.25 21.95 -8.42
C ALA A 225 2.95 21.40 -7.85
N LEU A 226 2.29 20.52 -8.63
CA LEU A 226 1.08 19.86 -8.20
C LEU A 226 1.32 18.97 -6.97
N PHE A 227 2.38 18.16 -6.96
CA PHE A 227 2.68 17.29 -5.82
C PHE A 227 2.87 18.09 -4.52
N ARG A 228 3.63 19.19 -4.58
CA ARG A 228 3.80 20.11 -3.44
C ARG A 228 2.48 20.71 -2.94
N GLU A 229 1.61 21.10 -3.87
CA GLU A 229 0.28 21.62 -3.52
C GLU A 229 -0.54 20.54 -2.82
N LEU A 230 -0.59 19.32 -3.38
CA LEU A 230 -1.34 18.20 -2.82
C LEU A 230 -0.86 17.80 -1.43
N LEU A 231 0.45 17.75 -1.20
CA LEU A 231 1.00 17.48 0.13
C LEU A 231 0.52 18.50 1.17
N ARG A 232 0.45 19.80 0.79
CA ARG A 232 -0.08 20.84 1.68
C ARG A 232 -1.58 20.73 1.88
N ARG A 233 -2.33 20.55 0.80
CA ARG A 233 -3.80 20.51 0.81
C ARG A 233 -4.35 19.36 1.64
N TYR A 234 -3.68 18.21 1.62
CA TYR A 234 -4.09 17.00 2.33
C TYR A 234 -3.35 16.79 3.66
N ASP A 235 -2.56 17.78 4.09
CA ASP A 235 -1.74 17.71 5.31
C ASP A 235 -0.83 16.46 5.37
N MET A 236 -0.29 16.09 4.21
CA MET A 236 0.51 14.88 4.02
C MET A 236 1.99 15.12 4.32
N PHE A 237 2.32 15.97 5.30
CA PHE A 237 3.69 16.19 5.78
C PHE A 237 4.22 14.99 6.60
N ILE A 238 4.07 13.79 6.02
CA ILE A 238 4.35 12.50 6.67
C ILE A 238 5.85 12.19 6.72
N PHE A 239 6.69 13.04 6.12
CA PHE A 239 8.15 12.87 6.13
C PHE A 239 8.77 13.16 7.51
N ARG A 240 8.19 12.54 8.55
CA ARG A 240 8.74 12.60 9.91
C ARG A 240 9.74 11.46 10.10
N GLY A 241 11.03 11.73 9.83
CA GLY A 241 12.12 10.78 10.05
C GLY A 241 12.90 10.46 8.79
N TYR A 242 13.65 9.36 8.81
CA TYR A 242 14.53 8.94 7.74
C TYR A 242 13.78 8.73 6.42
N VAL A 243 14.35 9.24 5.35
CA VAL A 243 13.93 9.03 3.96
C VAL A 243 14.99 8.21 3.25
N ASN A 244 14.61 7.09 2.68
CA ASN A 244 15.51 6.23 1.93
C ASN A 244 15.61 6.73 0.47
N LEU A 245 16.51 7.68 0.26
CA LEU A 245 16.68 8.35 -1.04
C LEU A 245 17.02 7.35 -2.15
N GLU A 246 17.91 6.39 -1.89
CA GLU A 246 18.30 5.37 -2.87
C GLU A 246 17.10 4.53 -3.34
N ALA A 247 16.28 4.04 -2.41
CA ALA A 247 15.09 3.26 -2.77
C ALA A 247 14.06 4.11 -3.51
N ARG A 248 13.87 5.37 -3.12
CA ARG A 248 12.96 6.29 -3.81
C ARG A 248 13.44 6.65 -5.21
N GLU A 249 14.75 6.83 -5.41
CA GLU A 249 15.34 7.01 -6.74
C GLU A 249 15.07 5.79 -7.63
N ARG A 250 15.32 4.59 -7.11
CA ARG A 250 15.00 3.33 -7.81
C ARG A 250 13.51 3.21 -8.13
N ALA A 251 12.63 3.69 -7.26
CA ALA A 251 11.20 3.77 -7.49
C ALA A 251 10.80 4.92 -8.44
N GLY A 252 11.76 5.65 -9.00
CA GLY A 252 11.55 6.63 -10.05
C GLY A 252 11.18 8.04 -9.56
N PHE A 253 11.48 8.41 -8.32
CA PHE A 253 11.42 9.83 -7.93
C PHE A 253 12.49 10.61 -8.67
N SER A 254 12.16 11.83 -9.12
CA SER A 254 13.11 12.70 -9.81
C SER A 254 14.14 13.32 -8.85
N SER A 255 15.27 13.81 -9.37
CA SER A 255 16.28 14.50 -8.57
C SER A 255 15.72 15.72 -7.82
N PHE A 256 14.76 16.45 -8.40
CA PHE A 256 14.08 17.55 -7.75
C PHE A 256 13.19 17.10 -6.59
N GLU A 257 12.49 15.99 -6.76
CA GLU A 257 11.68 15.39 -5.69
C GLU A 257 12.57 14.89 -4.56
N MET A 258 13.72 14.31 -4.88
CA MET A 258 14.71 13.85 -3.92
C MET A 258 15.27 15.03 -3.10
N GLN A 259 15.64 16.13 -3.76
CA GLN A 259 16.12 17.33 -3.07
C GLN A 259 15.04 17.95 -2.17
N MET A 260 13.78 17.92 -2.59
CA MET A 260 12.65 18.35 -1.76
C MET A 260 12.53 17.48 -0.50
N LEU A 261 12.64 16.16 -0.63
CA LEU A 261 12.56 15.21 0.48
C LEU A 261 13.72 15.40 1.47
N GLU A 262 14.94 15.60 0.99
CA GLU A 262 16.12 15.95 1.83
C GLU A 262 15.93 17.24 2.62
N ASN A 263 15.43 18.29 1.99
CA ASN A 263 15.15 19.56 2.66
C ASN A 263 14.08 19.40 3.75
N PHE A 264 13.09 18.58 3.55
CA PHE A 264 12.08 18.26 4.58
C PHE A 264 12.71 17.49 5.75
N GLU A 265 13.56 16.51 5.49
CA GLU A 265 14.27 15.76 6.52
C GLU A 265 15.16 16.68 7.37
N GLN A 266 15.96 17.55 6.74
CA GLN A 266 16.83 18.48 7.42
C GLN A 266 16.06 19.50 8.28
N SER A 267 14.95 20.04 7.78
CA SER A 267 14.09 20.96 8.54
C SER A 267 13.47 20.30 9.77
N PHE A 268 13.17 19.01 9.67
CA PHE A 268 12.61 18.23 10.78
C PHE A 268 13.66 17.89 11.85
N GLN A 269 14.89 17.59 11.44
CA GLN A 269 16.00 17.31 12.37
C GLN A 269 16.39 18.57 13.13
N SER A 270 16.43 19.73 12.46
CA SER A 270 16.74 21.03 13.08
C SER A 270 15.70 21.43 14.14
N ASN A 271 14.42 21.15 13.92
CA ASN A 271 13.35 21.42 14.88
C ASN A 271 13.30 20.43 16.07
N LYS A 272 14.01 19.29 16.01
CA LYS A 272 14.17 18.37 17.14
C LYS A 272 15.37 18.70 18.02
N ALA A 273 16.33 19.44 17.49
CA ALA A 273 17.55 19.83 18.19
C ALA A 273 17.42 21.20 18.90
N ALA A 274 16.35 21.94 18.63
CA ALA A 274 15.95 23.17 19.30
C ALA A 274 14.87 22.90 20.36
#